data_4c51d446d236a1b4fbca5292f767e93a
#
_entry.id   4c51d446d236a1b4fbca5292f767e93a
#
_cell.length_a   1.000
_cell.length_b   1.000
_cell.length_c   1.000
_cell.angle_alpha   90.00
_cell.angle_beta   90.00
_cell.angle_gamma   90.00
#
_symmetry.space_group_name_H-M   'P 1'
#
loop_
_entity.id
_entity.type
_entity.pdbx_description
1 polymer ?
#
loop_
_entity_poly.entity_id
_entity_poly.type
_entity_poly.pdbx_seq_one_letter_code
_entity_poly.pdbx_strand_id
1 'polypeptide(L)'
;MERTIEQDALKRRESRLLDLFTDGLAGDQAAYARFLTELATMLRGYFRNRLPQQAGDVEDLTQEVLLAVHNARHTYLPGQPLTAWVHAIARYKLADHFRAHARHDALSDPLEAAEDVLAAPDLEPAQARRDLNLLLDALPDRQRLPIVYVKLEGLSVSEAAQMTGMSESAVKVGVHRGLKALAAKIRGTR
;
A
#
# COMPACT_ATOMS: atom_id res chain seq x y z
N MET A 1 -5.69 -17.75 19.36
CA MET A 1 -5.19 -16.78 20.35
C MET A 1 -4.15 -15.83 19.74
N GLU A 2 -3.13 -16.31 19.03
CA GLU A 2 -2.13 -15.46 18.34
C GLU A 2 -2.71 -14.49 17.33
N ARG A 3 -3.70 -14.89 16.53
CA ARG A 3 -4.35 -14.05 15.50
C ARG A 3 -5.03 -12.79 16.04
N THR A 4 -5.63 -12.90 17.24
CA THR A 4 -6.30 -11.76 17.89
C THR A 4 -5.26 -10.75 18.38
N ILE A 5 -4.12 -11.22 18.87
CA ILE A 5 -3.03 -10.39 19.38
C ILE A 5 -2.40 -9.58 18.24
N GLU A 6 -2.24 -10.15 17.06
CA GLU A 6 -1.61 -9.52 15.91
C GLU A 6 -2.54 -8.50 15.22
N GLN A 7 -3.84 -8.82 15.10
CA GLN A 7 -4.85 -7.85 14.67
C GLN A 7 -4.96 -6.66 15.62
N ASP A 8 -4.88 -6.90 16.93
CA ASP A 8 -4.86 -5.84 17.93
C ASP A 8 -3.57 -5.02 17.89
N ALA A 9 -2.44 -5.63 17.52
CA ALA A 9 -1.18 -4.89 17.33
C ALA A 9 -1.21 -3.95 16.12
N LEU A 10 -1.80 -4.39 14.99
CA LEU A 10 -1.95 -3.57 13.80
C LEU A 10 -2.95 -2.43 14.02
N LYS A 11 -4.08 -2.69 14.65
CA LYS A 11 -5.04 -1.65 15.03
C LYS A 11 -4.43 -0.63 15.98
N ARG A 12 -3.64 -1.08 16.97
CA ARG A 12 -2.92 -0.19 17.88
C ARG A 12 -1.88 0.66 17.17
N ARG A 13 -1.16 0.07 16.20
CA ARG A 13 -0.21 0.83 15.37
C ARG A 13 -0.91 1.89 14.54
N GLU A 14 -2.02 1.52 13.87
CA GLU A 14 -2.84 2.45 13.09
C GLU A 14 -3.34 3.61 13.96
N SER A 15 -3.96 3.29 15.10
CA SER A 15 -4.47 4.29 16.03
C SER A 15 -3.37 5.24 16.51
N ARG A 16 -2.23 4.67 16.92
CA ARG A 16 -1.09 5.46 17.40
C ARG A 16 -0.51 6.39 16.32
N LEU A 17 -0.34 5.89 15.10
CA LEU A 17 0.15 6.73 13.98
C LEU A 17 -0.85 7.83 13.65
N LEU A 18 -2.14 7.52 13.69
CA LEU A 18 -3.21 8.49 13.45
C LEU A 18 -3.23 9.58 14.51
N ASP A 19 -3.12 9.22 15.80
CA ASP A 19 -3.07 10.18 16.91
C ASP A 19 -1.88 11.13 16.74
N LEU A 20 -0.66 10.58 16.53
CA LEU A 20 0.55 11.38 16.33
C LEU A 20 0.45 12.29 15.10
N PHE A 21 -0.15 11.81 14.02
CA PHE A 21 -0.37 12.59 12.79
C PHE A 21 -1.35 13.73 13.04
N THR A 22 -2.46 13.46 13.71
CA THR A 22 -3.52 14.44 14.00
C THR A 22 -3.01 15.53 14.95
N ASP A 23 -2.33 15.14 16.04
CA ASP A 23 -1.71 16.08 16.98
C ASP A 23 -0.66 16.96 16.27
N GLY A 24 0.14 16.33 15.39
CA GLY A 24 1.10 17.06 14.58
C GLY A 24 0.47 18.08 13.63
N LEU A 25 -0.68 17.75 13.03
CA LEU A 25 -1.43 18.69 12.20
C LEU A 25 -2.06 19.81 13.03
N ALA A 26 -2.38 19.55 14.29
CA ALA A 26 -2.88 20.55 15.25
C ALA A 26 -1.76 21.47 15.78
N GLY A 27 -0.49 21.24 15.41
CA GLY A 27 0.66 22.10 15.74
C GLY A 27 1.65 21.50 16.73
N ASP A 28 1.44 20.28 17.23
CA ASP A 28 2.43 19.59 18.06
C ASP A 28 3.59 19.06 17.20
N GLN A 29 4.67 19.83 17.14
CA GLN A 29 5.87 19.48 16.38
C GLN A 29 6.56 18.21 16.91
N ALA A 30 6.48 17.94 18.23
CA ALA A 30 7.06 16.75 18.81
C ALA A 30 6.27 15.49 18.42
N ALA A 31 4.94 15.55 18.41
CA ALA A 31 4.08 14.50 17.91
C ALA A 31 4.34 14.23 16.42
N TYR A 32 4.48 15.27 15.61
CA TYR A 32 4.77 15.13 14.19
C TYR A 32 6.15 14.49 13.92
N ALA A 33 7.17 14.87 14.67
CA ALA A 33 8.50 14.26 14.56
C ALA A 33 8.46 12.76 14.91
N ARG A 34 7.71 12.38 15.96
CA ARG A 34 7.50 10.97 16.34
C ARG A 34 6.74 10.22 15.25
N PHE A 35 5.70 10.82 14.70
CA PHE A 35 4.97 10.27 13.55
C PHE A 35 5.90 9.91 12.40
N LEU A 36 6.74 10.84 11.95
CA LEU A 36 7.68 10.62 10.85
C LEU A 36 8.71 9.53 11.19
N THR A 37 9.16 9.45 12.44
CA THR A 37 10.12 8.43 12.89
C THR A 37 9.51 7.02 12.87
N GLU A 38 8.29 6.87 13.39
CA GLU A 38 7.58 5.59 13.38
C GLU A 38 7.19 5.18 11.96
N LEU A 39 6.76 6.16 11.15
CA LEU A 39 6.46 5.96 9.75
C LEU A 39 7.69 5.49 8.95
N ALA A 40 8.85 6.10 9.18
CA ALA A 40 10.10 5.68 8.54
C ALA A 40 10.44 4.22 8.85
N THR A 41 10.24 3.79 10.10
CA THR A 41 10.47 2.40 10.51
C THR A 41 9.55 1.43 9.77
N MET A 42 8.29 1.77 9.63
CA MET A 42 7.29 0.98 8.88
C MET A 42 7.66 0.91 7.39
N LEU A 43 8.01 2.04 6.77
CA LEU A 43 8.37 2.13 5.36
C LEU A 43 9.65 1.35 5.03
N ARG A 44 10.67 1.41 5.90
CA ARG A 44 11.88 0.58 5.74
C ARG A 44 11.55 -0.91 5.72
N GLY A 45 10.68 -1.38 6.63
CA GLY A 45 10.20 -2.77 6.62
C GLY A 45 9.47 -3.11 5.32
N TYR A 46 8.61 -2.22 4.86
CA TYR A 46 7.87 -2.38 3.60
C TYR A 46 8.80 -2.49 2.39
N PHE A 47 9.81 -1.62 2.28
CA PHE A 47 10.73 -1.60 1.14
C PHE A 47 11.76 -2.72 1.18
N ARG A 48 12.30 -3.09 2.36
CA ARG A 48 13.23 -4.23 2.49
C ARG A 48 12.64 -5.54 1.97
N ASN A 49 11.35 -5.77 2.19
CA ASN A 49 10.66 -6.96 1.68
C ASN A 49 10.53 -6.96 0.14
N ARG A 50 10.67 -5.80 -0.51
CA ARG A 50 10.49 -5.61 -1.96
C ARG A 50 11.78 -5.36 -2.71
N LEU A 51 12.80 -4.89 -2.01
CA LEU A 51 14.13 -4.56 -2.52
C LEU A 51 15.22 -5.24 -1.68
N PRO A 52 15.25 -6.59 -1.61
CA PRO A 52 16.08 -7.32 -0.65
C PRO A 52 17.58 -7.15 -0.89
N GLN A 53 18.01 -6.73 -2.09
CA GLN A 53 19.42 -6.60 -2.46
C GLN A 53 19.86 -5.12 -2.63
N GLN A 54 18.98 -4.15 -2.38
CA GLN A 54 19.18 -2.73 -2.67
C GLN A 54 18.99 -1.87 -1.40
N ALA A 55 19.86 -2.07 -0.41
CA ALA A 55 19.73 -1.39 0.88
C ALA A 55 19.79 0.15 0.76
N GLY A 56 20.56 0.70 -0.19
CA GLY A 56 20.62 2.14 -0.49
C GLY A 56 19.26 2.65 -0.97
N ASP A 57 18.64 1.97 -1.92
CA ASP A 57 17.37 2.36 -2.50
C ASP A 57 16.22 2.31 -1.48
N VAL A 58 16.32 1.42 -0.47
CA VAL A 58 15.36 1.38 0.64
C VAL A 58 15.35 2.68 1.42
N GLU A 59 16.52 3.25 1.71
CA GLU A 59 16.62 4.50 2.46
C GLU A 59 16.16 5.69 1.60
N ASP A 60 16.57 5.75 0.34
CA ASP A 60 16.19 6.81 -0.59
C ASP A 60 14.67 6.84 -0.79
N LEU A 61 14.04 5.67 -1.07
CA LEU A 61 12.60 5.56 -1.17
C LEU A 61 11.87 5.90 0.12
N THR A 62 12.44 5.53 1.27
CA THR A 62 11.87 5.91 2.56
C THR A 62 11.82 7.42 2.71
N GLN A 63 12.91 8.12 2.40
CA GLN A 63 12.99 9.58 2.46
C GLN A 63 12.03 10.24 1.46
N GLU A 64 11.98 9.74 0.23
CA GLU A 64 11.06 10.26 -0.79
C GLU A 64 9.59 10.13 -0.37
N VAL A 65 9.21 8.99 0.25
CA VAL A 65 7.84 8.80 0.73
C VAL A 65 7.54 9.68 1.93
N LEU A 66 8.47 9.84 2.88
CA LEU A 66 8.28 10.75 4.00
C LEU A 66 8.06 12.19 3.53
N LEU A 67 8.84 12.64 2.55
CA LEU A 67 8.67 13.97 1.95
C LEU A 67 7.33 14.08 1.20
N ALA A 68 6.93 13.06 0.45
CA ALA A 68 5.65 13.04 -0.25
C ALA A 68 4.47 13.04 0.73
N VAL A 69 4.52 12.27 1.81
CA VAL A 69 3.53 12.29 2.90
C VAL A 69 3.45 13.67 3.53
N HIS A 70 4.59 14.29 3.83
CA HIS A 70 4.63 15.65 4.38
C HIS A 70 3.95 16.66 3.46
N ASN A 71 4.28 16.63 2.18
CA ASN A 71 3.70 17.56 1.19
C ASN A 71 2.21 17.30 0.93
N ALA A 72 1.80 16.03 0.91
CA ALA A 72 0.43 15.62 0.65
C ALA A 72 -0.47 15.54 1.90
N ARG A 73 0.02 15.89 3.10
CA ARG A 73 -0.70 15.73 4.37
C ARG A 73 -2.10 16.36 4.39
N HIS A 74 -2.28 17.44 3.63
CA HIS A 74 -3.56 18.14 3.48
C HIS A 74 -4.59 17.34 2.65
N THR A 75 -4.18 16.29 1.94
CA THR A 75 -5.06 15.44 1.13
C THR A 75 -5.58 14.22 1.90
N TYR A 76 -5.08 14.01 3.12
CA TYR A 76 -5.60 12.92 3.96
C TYR A 76 -7.04 13.22 4.36
N LEU A 77 -7.90 12.22 4.17
CA LEU A 77 -9.32 12.31 4.54
C LEU A 77 -9.55 11.60 5.88
N PRO A 78 -10.01 12.31 6.92
CA PRO A 78 -10.36 11.69 8.20
C PRO A 78 -11.37 10.55 8.03
N GLY A 79 -11.22 9.50 8.85
CA GLY A 79 -12.08 8.32 8.81
C GLY A 79 -11.60 7.21 7.87
N GLN A 80 -10.51 7.43 7.15
CA GLN A 80 -9.83 6.36 6.41
C GLN A 80 -8.57 5.90 7.17
N PRO A 81 -8.15 4.63 7.02
CA PRO A 81 -6.89 4.18 7.60
C PRO A 81 -5.72 5.01 7.08
N LEU A 82 -4.96 5.62 7.98
CA LEU A 82 -3.80 6.44 7.65
C LEU A 82 -2.73 5.61 6.93
N THR A 83 -2.51 4.38 7.40
CA THR A 83 -1.54 3.46 6.78
C THR A 83 -1.92 3.12 5.33
N ALA A 84 -3.19 2.98 5.00
CA ALA A 84 -3.63 2.73 3.62
C ALA A 84 -3.31 3.92 2.70
N TRP A 85 -3.52 5.16 3.17
CA TRP A 85 -3.16 6.37 2.43
C TRP A 85 -1.64 6.48 2.24
N VAL A 86 -0.85 6.23 3.29
CA VAL A 86 0.62 6.20 3.18
C VAL A 86 1.11 5.12 2.23
N HIS A 87 0.55 3.90 2.30
CA HIS A 87 0.94 2.82 1.40
C HIS A 87 0.60 3.12 -0.07
N ALA A 88 -0.47 3.88 -0.35
CA ALA A 88 -0.76 4.33 -1.71
C ALA A 88 0.38 5.22 -2.25
N ILE A 89 0.88 6.16 -1.44
CA ILE A 89 2.03 7.01 -1.79
C ILE A 89 3.30 6.15 -1.97
N ALA A 90 3.57 5.24 -1.02
CA ALA A 90 4.74 4.37 -1.07
C ALA A 90 4.76 3.46 -2.31
N ARG A 91 3.61 2.92 -2.71
CA ARG A 91 3.47 2.12 -3.93
C ARG A 91 3.73 2.93 -5.19
N TYR A 92 3.22 4.14 -5.24
CA TYR A 92 3.47 5.02 -6.37
C TYR A 92 4.98 5.29 -6.54
N LYS A 93 5.66 5.64 -5.44
CA LYS A 93 7.11 5.89 -5.43
C LYS A 93 7.92 4.64 -5.80
N LEU A 94 7.53 3.48 -5.29
CA LEU A 94 8.17 2.21 -5.64
C LEU A 94 8.00 1.87 -7.14
N ALA A 95 6.82 2.11 -7.71
CA ALA A 95 6.58 1.91 -9.13
C ALA A 95 7.41 2.88 -9.99
N ASP A 96 7.58 4.14 -9.56
CA ASP A 96 8.45 5.12 -10.22
C ASP A 96 9.92 4.68 -10.18
N HIS A 97 10.37 4.16 -9.03
CA HIS A 97 11.72 3.61 -8.87
C HIS A 97 11.98 2.46 -9.86
N PHE A 98 11.08 1.48 -9.95
CA PHE A 98 11.22 0.39 -10.92
C PHE A 98 11.18 0.87 -12.37
N ARG A 99 10.34 1.86 -12.71
CA ARG A 99 10.32 2.46 -14.05
C ARG A 99 11.63 3.17 -14.39
N ALA A 100 12.23 3.87 -13.44
CA ALA A 100 13.51 4.53 -13.61
C ALA A 100 14.64 3.50 -13.84
N HIS A 101 14.69 2.42 -13.05
CA HIS A 101 15.66 1.34 -13.19
C HIS A 101 15.48 0.57 -14.51
N ALA A 102 14.26 0.23 -14.90
CA ALA A 102 13.99 -0.44 -16.16
C ALA A 102 14.41 0.40 -17.39
N ARG A 103 14.34 1.74 -17.31
CA ARG A 103 14.86 2.62 -18.36
C ARG A 103 16.38 2.66 -18.37
N HIS A 104 17.02 2.56 -17.22
CA HIS A 104 18.48 2.53 -17.12
C HIS A 104 19.02 1.20 -17.63
N ASP A 105 18.38 0.09 -17.28
CA ASP A 105 18.73 -1.26 -17.76
C ASP A 105 18.41 -1.43 -19.25
N ALA A 106 17.32 -0.83 -19.77
CA ALA A 106 16.97 -0.86 -21.19
C ALA A 106 17.96 -0.08 -22.08
N LEU A 107 18.76 0.82 -21.52
CA LEU A 107 19.92 1.42 -22.19
C LEU A 107 21.14 0.47 -22.18
N SER A 108 21.11 -0.63 -21.40
CA SER A 108 22.17 -1.61 -21.27
C SER A 108 21.83 -2.97 -21.86
N ASP A 109 20.55 -3.34 -22.00
CA ASP A 109 20.10 -4.57 -22.70
C ASP A 109 18.59 -4.52 -23.00
N PRO A 110 18.13 -4.78 -24.24
CA PRO A 110 16.70 -4.77 -24.54
C PRO A 110 16.16 -6.19 -24.40
N LEU A 111 15.43 -6.51 -23.34
CA LEU A 111 14.24 -7.39 -23.40
C LEU A 111 13.65 -7.72 -22.02
N GLU A 112 12.30 -7.65 -21.98
CA GLU A 112 11.39 -8.35 -21.06
C GLU A 112 11.33 -7.88 -19.60
N ALA A 113 10.44 -6.99 -19.28
CA ALA A 113 9.45 -7.02 -18.21
C ALA A 113 8.80 -5.65 -17.94
N ALA A 114 7.99 -5.19 -18.84
CA ALA A 114 7.09 -4.04 -18.58
C ALA A 114 5.65 -4.46 -18.86
N GLU A 115 5.10 -5.31 -18.00
CA GLU A 115 3.65 -5.53 -18.00
C GLU A 115 3.04 -5.21 -16.63
N ASP A 116 2.00 -4.39 -16.68
CA ASP A 116 1.03 -4.06 -15.65
C ASP A 116 1.43 -3.07 -14.55
N VAL A 117 1.83 -1.87 -14.94
CA VAL A 117 1.47 -0.69 -14.15
C VAL A 117 0.25 -0.05 -14.79
N LEU A 118 -0.93 -0.35 -14.23
CA LEU A 118 -2.18 0.31 -14.59
C LEU A 118 -2.01 1.83 -14.40
N ALA A 119 -1.88 2.54 -15.51
CA ALA A 119 -2.06 3.99 -15.54
C ALA A 119 -3.51 4.27 -15.08
N ALA A 120 -3.65 4.93 -13.96
CA ALA A 120 -4.97 5.39 -13.51
C ALA A 120 -5.43 6.49 -14.47
N PRO A 121 -6.65 6.40 -15.03
CA PRO A 121 -7.26 7.54 -15.70
C PRO A 121 -7.54 8.66 -14.69
N ASP A 122 -7.60 9.91 -15.17
CA ASP A 122 -7.94 11.13 -14.42
C ASP A 122 -9.39 11.08 -13.88
N LEU A 123 -9.62 10.24 -12.88
CA LEU A 123 -10.87 10.21 -12.12
C LEU A 123 -10.65 10.97 -10.82
N GLU A 124 -11.62 11.80 -10.42
CA GLU A 124 -11.68 12.44 -9.12
C GLU A 124 -11.35 11.41 -8.02
N PRO A 125 -10.31 11.59 -7.20
CA PRO A 125 -9.80 10.53 -6.29
C PRO A 125 -10.86 9.98 -5.33
N ALA A 126 -11.84 10.80 -4.96
CA ALA A 126 -12.93 10.41 -4.06
C ALA A 126 -13.97 9.49 -4.74
N GLN A 127 -14.24 9.70 -6.02
CA GLN A 127 -15.19 8.90 -6.79
C GLN A 127 -14.57 7.56 -7.18
N ALA A 128 -13.32 7.53 -7.64
CA ALA A 128 -12.59 6.31 -7.94
C ALA A 128 -12.48 5.38 -6.72
N ARG A 129 -12.34 5.94 -5.51
CA ARG A 129 -12.31 5.17 -4.26
C ARG A 129 -13.66 4.57 -3.89
N ARG A 130 -14.77 5.32 -4.08
CA ARG A 130 -16.12 4.79 -3.84
C ARG A 130 -16.42 3.63 -4.79
N ASP A 131 -16.10 3.79 -6.05
CA ASP A 131 -16.31 2.77 -7.08
C ASP A 131 -15.46 1.52 -6.80
N LEU A 132 -14.19 1.71 -6.37
CA LEU A 132 -13.32 0.62 -5.96
C LEU A 132 -13.88 -0.14 -4.75
N ASN A 133 -14.36 0.57 -3.72
CA ASN A 133 -14.94 -0.06 -2.55
C ASN A 133 -16.20 -0.87 -2.92
N LEU A 134 -17.10 -0.32 -3.73
CA LEU A 134 -18.29 -1.04 -4.22
C LEU A 134 -17.91 -2.30 -5.01
N LEU A 135 -16.87 -2.23 -5.83
CA LEU A 135 -16.38 -3.37 -6.59
C LEU A 135 -15.77 -4.44 -5.68
N LEU A 136 -15.02 -4.02 -4.65
CA LEU A 136 -14.41 -4.91 -3.66
C LEU A 136 -15.47 -5.58 -2.77
N ASP A 137 -16.48 -4.83 -2.33
CA ASP A 137 -17.57 -5.34 -1.49
C ASP A 137 -18.43 -6.40 -2.22
N ALA A 138 -18.40 -6.37 -3.54
CA ALA A 138 -19.06 -7.38 -4.36
C ALA A 138 -18.26 -8.69 -4.52
N LEU A 139 -17.07 -8.81 -3.91
CA LEU A 139 -16.26 -10.02 -3.91
C LEU A 139 -16.44 -10.81 -2.60
N PRO A 140 -16.37 -12.17 -2.64
CA PRO A 140 -16.29 -12.97 -1.43
C PRO A 140 -15.03 -12.61 -0.60
N ASP A 141 -15.11 -12.69 0.73
CA ASP A 141 -13.99 -12.34 1.63
C ASP A 141 -12.68 -13.07 1.30
N ARG A 142 -12.74 -14.32 0.84
CA ARG A 142 -11.58 -15.09 0.41
C ARG A 142 -10.85 -14.53 -0.82
N GLN A 143 -11.47 -13.58 -1.52
CA GLN A 143 -10.89 -12.86 -2.66
C GLN A 143 -10.65 -11.39 -2.31
N ARG A 144 -11.59 -10.77 -1.61
CA ARG A 144 -11.53 -9.37 -1.20
C ARG A 144 -10.37 -9.11 -0.24
N LEU A 145 -10.31 -9.85 0.88
CA LEU A 145 -9.31 -9.62 1.91
C LEU A 145 -7.86 -9.78 1.40
N PRO A 146 -7.49 -10.82 0.63
CA PRO A 146 -6.19 -10.89 -0.01
C PRO A 146 -5.86 -9.69 -0.90
N ILE A 147 -6.82 -9.17 -1.67
CA ILE A 147 -6.59 -7.99 -2.52
C ILE A 147 -6.36 -6.77 -1.63
N VAL A 148 -7.20 -6.54 -0.63
CA VAL A 148 -7.05 -5.41 0.28
C VAL A 148 -5.68 -5.44 0.93
N TYR A 149 -5.31 -6.54 1.59
CA TYR A 149 -4.06 -6.61 2.33
C TYR A 149 -2.82 -6.56 1.42
N VAL A 150 -2.80 -7.33 0.32
CA VAL A 150 -1.60 -7.40 -0.54
C VAL A 150 -1.51 -6.20 -1.49
N LYS A 151 -2.63 -5.74 -2.06
CA LYS A 151 -2.62 -4.73 -3.14
C LYS A 151 -2.93 -3.32 -2.66
N LEU A 152 -3.76 -3.15 -1.64
CA LEU A 152 -4.12 -1.82 -1.13
C LEU A 152 -3.28 -1.45 0.10
N GLU A 153 -3.14 -2.34 1.06
CA GLU A 153 -2.35 -2.10 2.27
C GLU A 153 -0.86 -2.45 2.09
N GLY A 154 -0.53 -3.13 1.00
CA GLY A 154 0.86 -3.41 0.62
C GLY A 154 1.56 -4.46 1.49
N LEU A 155 0.81 -5.28 2.23
CA LEU A 155 1.37 -6.38 3.00
C LEU A 155 2.00 -7.44 2.09
N SER A 156 3.03 -8.12 2.58
CA SER A 156 3.55 -9.33 1.95
C SER A 156 2.49 -10.44 1.95
N VAL A 157 2.67 -11.44 1.11
CA VAL A 157 1.76 -12.60 1.08
C VAL A 157 1.74 -13.33 2.42
N SER A 158 2.89 -13.40 3.11
CA SER A 158 3.01 -14.03 4.43
C SER A 158 2.22 -13.25 5.49
N GLU A 159 2.39 -11.92 5.54
CA GLU A 159 1.62 -11.04 6.44
C GLU A 159 0.11 -11.10 6.15
N ALA A 160 -0.27 -11.07 4.87
CA ALA A 160 -1.68 -11.22 4.48
C ALA A 160 -2.25 -12.60 4.84
N ALA A 161 -1.45 -13.67 4.78
CA ALA A 161 -1.84 -15.01 5.22
C ALA A 161 -2.11 -15.03 6.73
N GLN A 162 -1.24 -14.41 7.51
CA GLN A 162 -1.43 -14.26 8.95
C GLN A 162 -2.71 -13.45 9.27
N MET A 163 -2.90 -12.31 8.59
CA MET A 163 -4.07 -11.44 8.78
C MET A 163 -5.40 -12.10 8.43
N THR A 164 -5.43 -12.86 7.34
CA THR A 164 -6.66 -13.50 6.84
C THR A 164 -6.91 -14.88 7.45
N GLY A 165 -5.90 -15.47 8.07
CA GLY A 165 -5.92 -16.87 8.51
C GLY A 165 -5.93 -17.88 7.37
N MET A 166 -5.55 -17.44 6.17
CA MET A 166 -5.42 -18.28 4.98
C MET A 166 -3.97 -18.76 4.84
N SER A 167 -3.75 -19.84 4.07
CA SER A 167 -2.40 -20.19 3.65
C SER A 167 -1.87 -19.18 2.62
N GLU A 168 -0.56 -19.05 2.50
CA GLU A 168 0.05 -18.17 1.49
C GLU A 168 -0.40 -18.50 0.06
N SER A 169 -0.53 -19.80 -0.24
CA SER A 169 -1.06 -20.26 -1.52
C SER A 169 -2.50 -19.81 -1.74
N ALA A 170 -3.34 -19.88 -0.69
CA ALA A 170 -4.72 -19.43 -0.77
C ALA A 170 -4.81 -17.90 -0.95
N VAL A 171 -3.91 -17.14 -0.31
CA VAL A 171 -3.79 -15.67 -0.52
C VAL A 171 -3.45 -15.36 -1.98
N LYS A 172 -2.41 -16.02 -2.55
CA LYS A 172 -2.01 -15.84 -3.96
C LYS A 172 -3.17 -16.14 -4.91
N VAL A 173 -3.86 -17.26 -4.71
CA VAL A 173 -5.02 -17.66 -5.51
C VAL A 173 -6.19 -16.67 -5.30
N GLY A 174 -6.42 -16.21 -4.07
CA GLY A 174 -7.44 -15.22 -3.74
C GLY A 174 -7.22 -13.90 -4.48
N VAL A 175 -6.00 -13.37 -4.46
CA VAL A 175 -5.61 -12.17 -5.23
C VAL A 175 -5.86 -12.38 -6.72
N HIS A 176 -5.35 -13.46 -7.30
CA HIS A 176 -5.47 -13.74 -8.74
C HIS A 176 -6.95 -13.83 -9.17
N ARG A 177 -7.75 -14.65 -8.48
CA ARG A 177 -9.16 -14.84 -8.80
C ARG A 177 -9.98 -13.56 -8.58
N GLY A 178 -9.69 -12.83 -7.51
CA GLY A 178 -10.39 -11.58 -7.21
C GLY A 178 -10.09 -10.50 -8.23
N LEU A 179 -8.84 -10.31 -8.65
CA LEU A 179 -8.48 -9.35 -9.72
C LEU A 179 -9.14 -9.74 -11.05
N LYS A 180 -9.19 -11.04 -11.39
CA LYS A 180 -9.90 -11.52 -12.59
C LYS A 180 -11.40 -11.23 -12.53
N ALA A 181 -12.02 -11.41 -11.37
CA ALA A 181 -13.45 -11.11 -11.17
C ALA A 181 -13.73 -9.60 -11.27
N LEU A 182 -12.87 -8.75 -10.69
CA LEU A 182 -12.96 -7.29 -10.81
C LEU A 182 -12.84 -6.85 -12.28
N ALA A 183 -11.83 -7.37 -12.99
CA ALA A 183 -11.63 -7.06 -14.41
C ALA A 183 -12.84 -7.48 -15.29
N ALA A 184 -13.50 -8.59 -14.96
CA ALA A 184 -14.73 -9.01 -15.65
C ALA A 184 -15.90 -8.05 -15.39
N LYS A 185 -16.06 -7.60 -14.13
CA LYS A 185 -17.11 -6.62 -13.77
C LYS A 185 -16.92 -5.27 -14.47
N ILE A 186 -15.69 -4.75 -14.50
CA ILE A 186 -15.39 -3.48 -15.17
C ILE A 186 -15.66 -3.56 -16.67
N ARG A 187 -15.35 -4.71 -17.31
CA ARG A 187 -15.66 -4.93 -18.75
C ARG A 187 -17.14 -5.09 -19.04
N GLY A 188 -17.91 -5.63 -18.10
CA GLY A 188 -19.35 -5.80 -18.25
C GLY A 188 -20.21 -4.57 -17.97
N THR A 189 -19.59 -3.49 -17.46
CA THR A 189 -20.26 -2.20 -17.16
C THR A 189 -20.04 -1.15 -18.28
N ARG A 190 -19.34 -1.53 -19.35
CA ARG A 190 -19.18 -0.75 -20.58
C ARG A 190 -20.16 -1.27 -21.61
#